data_8c8ef992450fab5aff366a8ef178c272
#
_entry.id   8c8ef992450fab5aff366a8ef178c272
#
_cell.length_a   1.000
_cell.length_b   1.000
_cell.length_c   1.000
_cell.angle_alpha   90.00
_cell.angle_beta   90.00
_cell.angle_gamma   90.00
#
_symmetry.space_group_name_H-M   'P 1'
#
loop_
_entity.id
_entity.type
_entity.pdbx_description
1 polymer ?
#
loop_
_entity_poly.entity_id
_entity_poly.type
_entity_poly.pdbx_seq_one_letter_code
_entity_poly.pdbx_strand_id
1 'polypeptide(L)'
;MSGALRRTVSDLAVMWMRNVSVGVQGLASYRKSAGDEAIDTLHELAGTLRGVRVVHLSATPYGGGVAELLRSQVPLLRDLGIAADWKLIRGSDEFFVVTKAIHNGLQGADERITDAQWETYRSISERSAAQLDHGYDVVVVHDPQPLAVAELAGRGGSLWVWRCHIDTSQPNPAIWERLVPYVESYDAAVFTLGGFVPPNLPVSRVEIIPPAIDPESPKNIELGSHLARRVLSWIGVDMTRPLITQVSRFDPWKDPFGVIDAYRLVKQQVPEVQLALVGSMPFDDPQGWAIYAQLERVVRDEPDLFLFTNLTGVGNVEVNAFQRLSDVVVQKSIREGFGLVVSETLWKGTPVVAGRAGGIPLQLRDGTGGFLVDSVPECADRVVELLHNPDLGEELGNRGRDVVRERFLLPRLLTDELRLYAALLGRTPPAHPGTSEAGIGLETRDPVCGLRIDDPGRAPTAVADGSSYAFCSRTCRNEFLRDTTRFLRSDSGAVAAIRD
;
A
#
# COMPACT_ATOMS: atom_id res chain seq x y z
N MET A 1 -63.13 3.38 -9.81
CA MET A 1 -62.00 4.08 -9.24
C MET A 1 -61.46 3.24 -8.10
N SER A 2 -60.40 2.59 -8.25
CA SER A 2 -59.45 2.08 -7.22
C SER A 2 -58.53 1.04 -7.86
N GLY A 3 -57.50 1.46 -8.52
CA GLY A 3 -56.45 0.65 -9.11
C GLY A 3 -55.12 1.38 -9.02
N ALA A 4 -54.71 1.71 -7.82
CA ALA A 4 -53.39 2.28 -7.60
C ALA A 4 -52.83 1.79 -6.25
N LEU A 5 -51.55 1.36 -6.25
CA LEU A 5 -50.71 1.09 -5.10
C LEU A 5 -50.86 -0.29 -4.44
N ARG A 6 -50.43 -1.33 -5.16
CA ARG A 6 -49.66 -2.41 -4.58
C ARG A 6 -48.29 -2.51 -5.32
N ARG A 7 -47.41 -1.56 -5.15
CA ARG A 7 -45.99 -1.84 -5.31
C ARG A 7 -45.58 -2.70 -4.12
N THR A 8 -45.39 -3.95 -4.39
CA THR A 8 -44.89 -4.94 -3.41
C THR A 8 -43.46 -4.53 -2.99
N VAL A 9 -43.13 -4.73 -1.73
CA VAL A 9 -41.84 -4.49 -1.09
C VAL A 9 -40.67 -5.31 -1.72
N SER A 10 -40.94 -6.10 -2.78
CA SER A 10 -39.98 -6.93 -3.50
C SER A 10 -39.15 -6.20 -4.55
N ASP A 11 -39.41 -4.92 -4.83
CA ASP A 11 -38.71 -4.14 -5.88
C ASP A 11 -37.73 -3.07 -5.31
N LEU A 12 -37.29 -3.20 -4.07
CA LEU A 12 -36.05 -2.58 -3.66
C LEU A 12 -34.91 -3.40 -4.30
N ALA A 13 -34.54 -3.04 -5.54
CA ALA A 13 -33.41 -3.62 -6.23
C ALA A 13 -32.20 -3.61 -5.29
N VAL A 14 -31.72 -4.80 -4.91
CA VAL A 14 -30.53 -4.91 -4.06
C VAL A 14 -29.38 -4.23 -4.80
N MET A 15 -28.85 -3.15 -4.21
CA MET A 15 -27.74 -2.44 -4.81
C MET A 15 -26.45 -3.25 -4.56
N TRP A 16 -25.93 -3.87 -5.62
CA TRP A 16 -24.69 -4.64 -5.61
C TRP A 16 -23.44 -3.76 -5.83
N MET A 17 -23.66 -2.55 -6.34
CA MET A 17 -22.65 -1.49 -6.43
C MET A 17 -23.10 -0.26 -5.65
N ARG A 18 -22.19 0.34 -4.89
CA ARG A 18 -22.46 1.54 -4.08
C ARG A 18 -21.40 2.61 -4.33
N ASN A 19 -21.83 3.83 -4.64
CA ASN A 19 -20.91 4.97 -4.69
C ASN A 19 -20.42 5.33 -3.28
N VAL A 20 -19.13 5.62 -3.17
CA VAL A 20 -18.54 6.19 -1.96
C VAL A 20 -18.52 7.71 -2.11
N SER A 21 -19.13 8.39 -1.16
CA SER A 21 -19.00 9.84 -1.06
C SER A 21 -17.62 10.17 -0.49
N VAL A 22 -16.84 10.92 -1.22
CA VAL A 22 -15.54 11.46 -0.79
C VAL A 22 -15.65 12.98 -0.63
N GLY A 23 -14.81 13.56 0.21
CA GLY A 23 -14.76 15.01 0.40
C GLY A 23 -14.24 15.75 -0.84
N VAL A 24 -13.99 17.04 -0.66
CA VAL A 24 -13.28 17.88 -1.63
C VAL A 24 -11.87 18.11 -1.10
N GLN A 25 -10.87 17.96 -1.95
CA GLN A 25 -9.46 18.17 -1.61
C GLN A 25 -8.79 18.85 -2.82
N GLY A 26 -7.99 19.86 -2.56
CA GLY A 26 -7.33 20.62 -3.62
C GLY A 26 -5.84 20.30 -3.68
N LEU A 27 -5.31 20.14 -4.88
CA LEU A 27 -3.91 19.81 -5.11
C LEU A 27 -2.95 20.96 -4.69
N ALA A 28 -3.44 22.19 -4.64
CA ALA A 28 -2.65 23.36 -4.26
C ALA A 28 -2.03 23.24 -2.85
N SER A 29 -2.69 22.55 -1.89
CA SER A 29 -2.16 22.34 -0.55
C SER A 29 -0.90 21.47 -0.53
N TYR A 30 -0.69 20.64 -1.54
CA TYR A 30 0.45 19.74 -1.66
C TYR A 30 1.74 20.41 -2.13
N ARG A 31 1.71 21.67 -2.60
CA ARG A 31 2.92 22.39 -3.04
C ARG A 31 3.99 22.48 -1.95
N LYS A 32 3.57 22.64 -0.68
CA LYS A 32 4.50 22.68 0.46
C LYS A 32 5.22 21.35 0.67
N SER A 33 4.54 20.22 0.48
CA SER A 33 5.06 18.88 0.75
C SER A 33 5.78 18.24 -0.43
N ALA A 34 5.25 18.40 -1.64
CA ALA A 34 5.76 17.76 -2.87
C ALA A 34 6.59 18.68 -3.77
N GLY A 35 6.54 20.02 -3.56
CA GLY A 35 7.19 21.02 -4.41
C GLY A 35 6.34 21.46 -5.58
N ASP A 36 6.67 22.67 -6.12
CA ASP A 36 5.92 23.29 -7.21
C ASP A 36 6.03 22.48 -8.51
N GLU A 37 7.22 22.02 -8.86
CA GLU A 37 7.50 21.28 -10.10
C GLU A 37 6.65 20.00 -10.19
N ALA A 38 6.54 19.24 -9.09
CA ALA A 38 5.74 18.01 -9.06
C ALA A 38 4.24 18.30 -9.29
N ILE A 39 3.74 19.39 -8.71
CA ILE A 39 2.34 19.79 -8.86
C ILE A 39 2.06 20.35 -10.26
N ASP A 40 2.96 21.14 -10.82
CA ASP A 40 2.82 21.68 -12.18
C ASP A 40 2.87 20.56 -13.22
N THR A 41 3.80 19.61 -13.09
CA THR A 41 3.87 18.41 -13.94
C THR A 41 2.56 17.62 -13.90
N LEU A 42 1.98 17.48 -12.71
CA LEU A 42 0.72 16.76 -12.53
C LEU A 42 -0.46 17.47 -13.22
N HIS A 43 -0.51 18.82 -13.15
CA HIS A 43 -1.51 19.60 -13.88
C HIS A 43 -1.36 19.49 -15.41
N GLU A 44 -0.13 19.56 -15.92
CA GLU A 44 0.15 19.40 -17.35
C GLU A 44 -0.30 18.02 -17.86
N LEU A 45 0.07 16.98 -17.12
CA LEU A 45 -0.32 15.60 -17.46
C LEU A 45 -1.83 15.42 -17.43
N ALA A 46 -2.50 15.90 -16.38
CA ALA A 46 -3.96 15.85 -16.27
C ALA A 46 -4.66 16.62 -17.39
N GLY A 47 -4.04 17.69 -17.91
CA GLY A 47 -4.53 18.41 -19.08
C GLY A 47 -4.72 17.54 -20.31
N THR A 48 -3.88 16.51 -20.52
CA THR A 48 -3.99 15.53 -21.60
C THR A 48 -5.16 14.55 -21.41
N LEU A 49 -5.61 14.39 -20.17
CA LEU A 49 -6.68 13.48 -19.77
C LEU A 49 -8.03 14.20 -19.51
N ARG A 50 -8.14 15.46 -19.91
CA ARG A 50 -9.37 16.25 -19.70
C ARG A 50 -10.57 15.55 -20.29
N GLY A 51 -11.65 15.43 -19.51
CA GLY A 51 -12.89 14.77 -19.89
C GLY A 51 -12.88 13.23 -19.78
N VAL A 52 -11.75 12.64 -19.38
CA VAL A 52 -11.67 11.20 -19.10
C VAL A 52 -12.49 10.87 -17.85
N ARG A 53 -13.23 9.78 -17.92
CA ARG A 53 -14.00 9.23 -16.81
C ARG A 53 -13.32 8.00 -16.25
N VAL A 54 -12.98 8.03 -14.97
CA VAL A 54 -12.30 6.95 -14.26
C VAL A 54 -13.18 6.44 -13.13
N VAL A 55 -13.26 5.14 -12.94
CA VAL A 55 -13.88 4.55 -11.74
C VAL A 55 -12.91 3.61 -11.05
N HIS A 56 -12.83 3.72 -9.72
CA HIS A 56 -12.13 2.79 -8.86
C HIS A 56 -13.13 1.84 -8.21
N LEU A 57 -12.92 0.54 -8.36
CA LEU A 57 -13.74 -0.52 -7.74
C LEU A 57 -12.96 -1.17 -6.61
N SER A 58 -13.53 -1.20 -5.42
CA SER A 58 -12.95 -1.89 -4.25
C SER A 58 -14.04 -2.56 -3.41
N ALA A 59 -13.65 -3.25 -2.33
CA ALA A 59 -14.59 -3.99 -1.49
C ALA A 59 -15.00 -3.26 -0.21
N THR A 60 -14.16 -2.39 0.33
CA THR A 60 -14.41 -1.71 1.61
C THR A 60 -14.11 -0.21 1.53
N PRO A 61 -14.91 0.64 2.23
CA PRO A 61 -14.66 2.08 2.27
C PRO A 61 -13.75 2.50 3.44
N TYR A 62 -13.35 1.60 4.33
CA TYR A 62 -12.48 1.88 5.48
C TYR A 62 -11.72 0.65 5.96
N GLY A 63 -10.74 0.88 6.82
CA GLY A 63 -10.03 -0.19 7.53
C GLY A 63 -8.86 -0.80 6.76
N GLY A 64 -8.35 -0.13 5.73
CA GLY A 64 -7.18 -0.62 5.00
C GLY A 64 -6.54 0.45 4.11
N GLY A 65 -5.30 0.21 3.68
CA GLY A 65 -4.52 1.15 2.88
C GLY A 65 -5.18 1.57 1.57
N VAL A 66 -5.91 0.67 0.90
CA VAL A 66 -6.64 0.99 -0.35
C VAL A 66 -7.73 2.03 -0.11
N ALA A 67 -8.52 1.86 0.96
CA ALA A 67 -9.58 2.81 1.29
C ALA A 67 -9.01 4.17 1.72
N GLU A 68 -7.91 4.20 2.46
CA GLU A 68 -7.21 5.43 2.83
C GLU A 68 -6.68 6.15 1.58
N LEU A 69 -6.07 5.42 0.66
CA LEU A 69 -5.55 5.93 -0.59
C LEU A 69 -6.67 6.55 -1.44
N LEU A 70 -7.74 5.82 -1.72
CA LEU A 70 -8.84 6.26 -2.58
C LEU A 70 -9.60 7.45 -2.00
N ARG A 71 -9.64 7.59 -0.67
CA ARG A 71 -10.29 8.71 0.01
C ARG A 71 -9.65 10.06 -0.32
N SER A 72 -8.34 10.07 -0.57
CA SER A 72 -7.59 11.26 -0.98
C SER A 72 -7.39 11.33 -2.50
N GLN A 73 -7.15 10.21 -3.15
CA GLN A 73 -6.88 10.11 -4.58
C GLN A 73 -8.06 10.58 -5.43
N VAL A 74 -9.27 10.09 -5.15
CA VAL A 74 -10.45 10.41 -5.96
C VAL A 74 -10.81 11.90 -5.93
N PRO A 75 -10.82 12.61 -4.78
CA PRO A 75 -10.98 14.07 -4.78
C PRO A 75 -9.92 14.81 -5.59
N LEU A 76 -8.65 14.39 -5.52
CA LEU A 76 -7.56 15.05 -6.25
C LEU A 76 -7.66 14.81 -7.77
N LEU A 77 -8.08 13.63 -8.21
CA LEU A 77 -8.39 13.40 -9.63
C LEU A 77 -9.49 14.34 -10.12
N ARG A 78 -10.51 14.61 -9.30
CA ARG A 78 -11.57 15.56 -9.60
C ARG A 78 -11.08 17.00 -9.66
N ASP A 79 -10.20 17.41 -8.75
CA ASP A 79 -9.55 18.73 -8.75
C ASP A 79 -8.70 18.93 -10.01
N LEU A 80 -8.09 17.87 -10.52
CA LEU A 80 -7.37 17.83 -11.79
C LEU A 80 -8.27 17.85 -13.04
N GLY A 81 -9.59 17.87 -12.88
CA GLY A 81 -10.55 17.89 -13.99
C GLY A 81 -10.86 16.52 -14.61
N ILE A 82 -10.51 15.43 -13.94
CA ILE A 82 -10.84 14.05 -14.32
C ILE A 82 -12.14 13.65 -13.60
N ALA A 83 -13.11 13.11 -14.34
CA ALA A 83 -14.36 12.64 -13.75
C ALA A 83 -14.12 11.29 -13.05
N ALA A 84 -13.71 11.33 -11.79
CA ALA A 84 -13.36 10.15 -11.01
C ALA A 84 -14.46 9.74 -10.03
N ASP A 85 -14.78 8.45 -10.00
CA ASP A 85 -15.72 7.85 -9.05
C ASP A 85 -15.07 6.72 -8.27
N TRP A 86 -15.59 6.48 -7.07
CA TRP A 86 -15.25 5.33 -6.26
C TRP A 86 -16.50 4.52 -5.96
N LYS A 87 -16.50 3.26 -6.36
CA LYS A 87 -17.61 2.34 -6.12
C LYS A 87 -17.13 1.13 -5.33
N LEU A 88 -18.02 0.64 -4.48
CA LEU A 88 -17.82 -0.61 -3.74
C LEU A 88 -18.68 -1.71 -4.34
N ILE A 89 -18.10 -2.90 -4.46
CA ILE A 89 -18.92 -4.09 -4.58
C ILE A 89 -19.56 -4.41 -3.22
N ARG A 90 -20.79 -4.91 -3.27
CA ARG A 90 -21.48 -5.40 -2.08
C ARG A 90 -21.62 -6.92 -2.15
N GLY A 91 -21.39 -7.56 -1.03
CA GLY A 91 -21.49 -9.00 -0.90
C GLY A 91 -22.20 -9.40 0.39
N SER A 92 -22.57 -10.68 0.49
CA SER A 92 -22.96 -11.31 1.74
C SER A 92 -21.70 -11.57 2.60
N ASP A 93 -21.90 -11.87 3.88
CA ASP A 93 -20.81 -12.31 4.74
C ASP A 93 -20.08 -13.53 4.17
N GLU A 94 -20.84 -14.46 3.56
CA GLU A 94 -20.29 -15.63 2.87
C GLU A 94 -19.36 -15.23 1.70
N PHE A 95 -19.73 -14.23 0.91
CA PHE A 95 -18.88 -13.70 -0.16
C PHE A 95 -17.57 -13.16 0.40
N PHE A 96 -17.61 -12.42 1.51
CA PHE A 96 -16.40 -11.88 2.11
C PHE A 96 -15.52 -12.96 2.75
N VAL A 97 -16.10 -14.03 3.27
CA VAL A 97 -15.34 -15.21 3.69
C VAL A 97 -14.60 -15.84 2.51
N VAL A 98 -15.26 -16.00 1.36
CA VAL A 98 -14.64 -16.56 0.15
C VAL A 98 -13.54 -15.64 -0.38
N THR A 99 -13.79 -14.34 -0.49
CA THR A 99 -12.80 -13.40 -0.99
C THR A 99 -11.61 -13.24 -0.04
N LYS A 100 -11.79 -13.44 1.27
CA LYS A 100 -10.68 -13.50 2.23
C LYS A 100 -9.82 -14.75 1.99
N ALA A 101 -10.43 -15.90 1.73
CA ALA A 101 -9.71 -17.12 1.38
C ALA A 101 -8.95 -16.96 0.06
N ILE A 102 -9.55 -16.32 -0.97
CA ILE A 102 -8.87 -15.96 -2.22
C ILE A 102 -7.67 -15.06 -1.92
N HIS A 103 -7.85 -14.00 -1.13
CA HIS A 103 -6.80 -13.06 -0.75
C HIS A 103 -5.62 -13.76 -0.05
N ASN A 104 -5.92 -14.62 0.93
CA ASN A 104 -4.90 -15.39 1.65
C ASN A 104 -4.18 -16.38 0.72
N GLY A 105 -4.95 -17.09 -0.13
CA GLY A 105 -4.40 -18.05 -1.09
C GLY A 105 -3.51 -17.39 -2.14
N LEU A 106 -3.86 -16.20 -2.63
CA LEU A 106 -2.99 -15.42 -3.51
C LEU A 106 -1.67 -15.02 -2.83
N GLN A 107 -1.65 -14.90 -1.52
CA GLN A 107 -0.43 -14.71 -0.74
C GLN A 107 0.26 -16.02 -0.33
N GLY A 108 -0.14 -17.17 -0.89
CA GLY A 108 0.49 -18.48 -0.70
C GLY A 108 0.00 -19.27 0.51
N ALA A 109 -1.14 -18.89 1.12
CA ALA A 109 -1.76 -19.72 2.15
C ALA A 109 -2.37 -21.00 1.54
N ASP A 110 -2.35 -22.10 2.30
CA ASP A 110 -2.99 -23.37 1.91
C ASP A 110 -4.52 -23.29 2.13
N GLU A 111 -5.16 -22.47 1.32
CA GLU A 111 -6.62 -22.27 1.34
C GLU A 111 -7.29 -23.21 0.34
N ARG A 112 -8.47 -23.69 0.71
CA ARG A 112 -9.31 -24.52 -0.15
C ARG A 112 -10.68 -23.89 -0.32
N ILE A 113 -11.06 -23.64 -1.56
CA ILE A 113 -12.33 -23.04 -1.92
C ILE A 113 -13.16 -24.06 -2.68
N THR A 114 -14.34 -24.37 -2.17
CA THR A 114 -15.27 -25.32 -2.79
C THR A 114 -15.92 -24.72 -4.04
N ASP A 115 -16.46 -25.57 -4.94
CA ASP A 115 -17.19 -25.09 -6.11
C ASP A 115 -18.42 -24.23 -5.76
N ALA A 116 -19.10 -24.52 -4.64
CA ALA A 116 -20.21 -23.70 -4.16
C ALA A 116 -19.74 -22.28 -3.73
N GLN A 117 -18.56 -22.19 -3.10
CA GLN A 117 -17.96 -20.90 -2.74
C GLN A 117 -17.51 -20.12 -3.98
N TRP A 118 -16.92 -20.78 -4.98
CA TRP A 118 -16.61 -20.17 -6.26
C TRP A 118 -17.86 -19.65 -6.96
N GLU A 119 -18.98 -20.38 -6.92
CA GLU A 119 -20.25 -19.93 -7.47
C GLU A 119 -20.80 -18.70 -6.72
N THR A 120 -20.66 -18.63 -5.40
CA THR A 120 -20.99 -17.45 -4.60
C THR A 120 -20.15 -16.24 -5.07
N TYR A 121 -18.84 -16.40 -5.25
CA TYR A 121 -17.96 -15.36 -5.76
C TYR A 121 -18.38 -14.87 -7.16
N ARG A 122 -18.63 -15.81 -8.07
CA ARG A 122 -19.03 -15.53 -9.44
C ARG A 122 -20.39 -14.83 -9.49
N SER A 123 -21.41 -15.37 -8.84
CA SER A 123 -22.78 -14.83 -8.85
C SER A 123 -22.86 -13.39 -8.32
N ILE A 124 -22.12 -13.06 -7.24
CA ILE A 124 -22.09 -11.68 -6.71
C ILE A 124 -21.32 -10.76 -7.64
N SER A 125 -20.23 -11.23 -8.24
CA SER A 125 -19.49 -10.46 -9.24
C SER A 125 -20.31 -10.17 -10.49
N GLU A 126 -21.14 -11.13 -10.98
CA GLU A 126 -22.09 -10.92 -12.10
C GLU A 126 -23.12 -9.83 -11.78
N ARG A 127 -23.72 -9.89 -10.58
CA ARG A 127 -24.69 -8.89 -10.13
C ARG A 127 -24.05 -7.50 -10.00
N SER A 128 -22.81 -7.44 -9.56
CA SER A 128 -22.05 -6.19 -9.48
C SER A 128 -21.73 -5.66 -10.87
N ALA A 129 -21.28 -6.53 -11.78
CA ALA A 129 -20.98 -6.19 -13.17
C ALA A 129 -22.21 -5.62 -13.89
N ALA A 130 -23.38 -6.23 -13.69
CA ALA A 130 -24.65 -5.77 -14.28
C ALA A 130 -25.11 -4.39 -13.78
N GLN A 131 -24.59 -3.90 -12.67
CA GLN A 131 -24.89 -2.58 -12.10
C GLN A 131 -23.76 -1.55 -12.30
N LEU A 132 -22.67 -1.94 -12.96
CA LEU A 132 -21.64 -1.00 -13.33
C LEU A 132 -22.11 -0.13 -14.49
N ASP A 133 -22.09 1.19 -14.29
CA ASP A 133 -22.46 2.13 -15.34
C ASP A 133 -21.49 2.02 -16.52
N HIS A 134 -22.03 1.99 -17.73
CA HIS A 134 -21.23 2.10 -18.94
C HIS A 134 -20.79 3.56 -19.17
N GLY A 135 -19.65 3.74 -19.81
CA GLY A 135 -19.15 5.06 -20.20
C GLY A 135 -18.00 5.59 -19.35
N TYR A 136 -17.36 4.74 -18.53
CA TYR A 136 -16.02 5.00 -18.03
C TYR A 136 -15.00 4.67 -19.10
N ASP A 137 -14.00 5.55 -19.24
CA ASP A 137 -12.86 5.31 -20.13
C ASP A 137 -11.86 4.34 -19.49
N VAL A 138 -11.67 4.46 -18.16
CA VAL A 138 -10.77 3.60 -17.38
C VAL A 138 -11.51 3.06 -16.16
N VAL A 139 -11.43 1.76 -15.95
CA VAL A 139 -11.93 1.05 -14.77
C VAL A 139 -10.75 0.44 -14.01
N VAL A 140 -10.49 0.91 -12.80
CA VAL A 140 -9.42 0.42 -11.93
C VAL A 140 -10.01 -0.49 -10.86
N VAL A 141 -9.61 -1.73 -10.88
CA VAL A 141 -10.09 -2.77 -9.96
C VAL A 141 -9.03 -3.05 -8.91
N HIS A 142 -9.37 -2.83 -7.63
CA HIS A 142 -8.44 -2.98 -6.52
C HIS A 142 -8.57 -4.35 -5.86
N ASP A 143 -7.48 -5.09 -5.82
CA ASP A 143 -7.35 -6.40 -5.18
C ASP A 143 -8.24 -7.50 -5.78
N PRO A 144 -8.30 -8.72 -5.20
CA PRO A 144 -9.02 -9.83 -5.79
C PRO A 144 -10.55 -9.80 -5.59
N GLN A 145 -11.07 -9.01 -4.64
CA GLN A 145 -12.49 -9.06 -4.34
C GLN A 145 -13.37 -8.69 -5.54
N PRO A 146 -13.12 -7.58 -6.27
CA PRO A 146 -13.88 -7.24 -7.48
C PRO A 146 -13.25 -7.77 -8.78
N LEU A 147 -12.23 -8.62 -8.73
CA LEU A 147 -11.43 -9.01 -9.89
C LEU A 147 -12.27 -9.58 -11.05
N ALA A 148 -13.27 -10.39 -10.77
CA ALA A 148 -14.10 -11.03 -11.79
C ALA A 148 -15.05 -10.05 -12.51
N VAL A 149 -15.22 -8.82 -12.01
CA VAL A 149 -16.15 -7.84 -12.62
C VAL A 149 -15.75 -7.48 -14.05
N ALA A 150 -14.45 -7.44 -14.38
CA ALA A 150 -13.98 -7.09 -15.72
C ALA A 150 -14.46 -8.05 -16.81
N GLU A 151 -14.33 -9.35 -16.59
CA GLU A 151 -14.79 -10.39 -17.52
C GLU A 151 -16.30 -10.38 -17.62
N LEU A 152 -17.01 -10.25 -16.47
CA LEU A 152 -18.46 -10.39 -16.39
C LEU A 152 -19.23 -9.14 -16.87
N ALA A 153 -18.63 -7.94 -16.81
CA ALA A 153 -19.20 -6.71 -17.36
C ALA A 153 -19.06 -6.62 -18.89
N GLY A 154 -18.14 -7.40 -19.45
CA GLY A 154 -17.73 -7.25 -20.85
C GLY A 154 -16.91 -5.98 -21.08
N ARG A 155 -16.16 -5.94 -22.16
CA ARG A 155 -15.21 -4.84 -22.42
C ARG A 155 -15.84 -3.47 -22.68
N GLY A 156 -17.03 -3.38 -23.23
CA GLY A 156 -17.84 -2.15 -23.39
C GLY A 156 -17.12 -0.88 -23.87
N GLY A 157 -15.87 -0.99 -24.36
CA GLY A 157 -15.02 0.14 -24.75
C GLY A 157 -14.19 0.75 -23.61
N SER A 158 -14.35 0.31 -22.37
CA SER A 158 -13.51 0.73 -21.22
C SER A 158 -12.18 0.00 -21.23
N LEU A 159 -11.13 0.67 -20.74
CA LEU A 159 -9.83 0.06 -20.43
C LEU A 159 -9.82 -0.40 -18.97
N TRP A 160 -9.40 -1.63 -18.75
CA TRP A 160 -9.46 -2.26 -17.45
C TRP A 160 -8.05 -2.41 -16.85
N VAL A 161 -7.87 -1.93 -15.63
CA VAL A 161 -6.61 -1.98 -14.89
C VAL A 161 -6.81 -2.77 -13.60
N TRP A 162 -6.08 -3.86 -13.43
CA TRP A 162 -6.03 -4.56 -12.14
C TRP A 162 -4.94 -3.97 -11.26
N ARG A 163 -5.31 -3.34 -10.15
CA ARG A 163 -4.39 -2.80 -9.13
C ARG A 163 -4.28 -3.80 -7.98
N CYS A 164 -3.24 -4.64 -8.00
CA CYS A 164 -2.96 -5.62 -6.95
C CYS A 164 -2.05 -5.02 -5.87
N HIS A 165 -2.54 -4.95 -4.63
CA HIS A 165 -1.82 -4.37 -3.50
C HIS A 165 -1.13 -5.41 -2.62
N ILE A 166 -1.35 -6.71 -2.88
CA ILE A 166 -0.83 -7.83 -2.09
C ILE A 166 0.34 -8.53 -2.80
N ASP A 167 1.11 -9.27 -2.01
CA ASP A 167 2.18 -10.13 -2.54
C ASP A 167 1.58 -11.38 -3.19
N THR A 168 1.69 -11.46 -4.51
CA THR A 168 1.23 -12.59 -5.31
C THR A 168 2.39 -13.36 -5.95
N SER A 169 3.59 -13.26 -5.39
CA SER A 169 4.81 -13.92 -5.93
C SER A 169 4.74 -15.44 -5.92
N GLN A 170 4.03 -16.01 -4.95
CA GLN A 170 3.87 -17.45 -4.79
C GLN A 170 2.42 -17.80 -4.45
N PRO A 171 1.47 -17.60 -5.37
CA PRO A 171 0.07 -17.86 -5.10
C PRO A 171 -0.20 -19.36 -4.98
N ASN A 172 -1.23 -19.73 -4.20
CA ASN A 172 -1.77 -21.09 -4.21
C ASN A 172 -2.18 -21.45 -5.66
N PRO A 173 -1.60 -22.52 -6.27
CA PRO A 173 -1.83 -22.80 -7.68
C PRO A 173 -3.28 -23.04 -8.04
N ALA A 174 -4.03 -23.76 -7.18
CA ALA A 174 -5.44 -24.08 -7.43
C ALA A 174 -6.33 -22.83 -7.43
N ILE A 175 -6.00 -21.84 -6.60
CA ILE A 175 -6.72 -20.56 -6.55
C ILE A 175 -6.30 -19.69 -7.75
N TRP A 176 -5.00 -19.63 -8.05
CA TRP A 176 -4.50 -18.83 -9.16
C TRP A 176 -5.06 -19.30 -10.50
N GLU A 177 -5.04 -20.61 -10.78
CA GLU A 177 -5.61 -21.20 -11.99
C GLU A 177 -7.10 -20.84 -12.21
N ARG A 178 -7.87 -20.76 -11.14
CA ARG A 178 -9.28 -20.35 -11.19
C ARG A 178 -9.48 -18.86 -11.44
N LEU A 179 -8.50 -18.03 -11.10
CA LEU A 179 -8.56 -16.57 -11.29
C LEU A 179 -8.01 -16.12 -12.65
N VAL A 180 -7.09 -16.88 -13.25
CA VAL A 180 -6.47 -16.56 -14.55
C VAL A 180 -7.48 -16.12 -15.61
N PRO A 181 -8.62 -16.80 -15.85
CA PRO A 181 -9.60 -16.38 -16.86
C PRO A 181 -10.15 -14.97 -16.62
N TYR A 182 -10.29 -14.56 -15.35
CA TYR A 182 -10.75 -13.20 -15.05
C TYR A 182 -9.64 -12.17 -15.29
N VAL A 183 -8.38 -12.55 -14.97
CA VAL A 183 -7.21 -11.67 -15.15
C VAL A 183 -6.92 -11.39 -16.63
N GLU A 184 -7.20 -12.33 -17.54
CA GLU A 184 -7.06 -12.18 -18.99
C GLU A 184 -7.89 -11.02 -19.57
N SER A 185 -8.91 -10.57 -18.85
CA SER A 185 -9.79 -9.49 -19.28
C SER A 185 -9.22 -8.09 -19.03
N TYR A 186 -8.05 -7.98 -18.39
CA TYR A 186 -7.42 -6.70 -18.07
C TYR A 186 -6.45 -6.24 -19.16
N ASP A 187 -6.44 -4.94 -19.44
CA ASP A 187 -5.50 -4.31 -20.38
C ASP A 187 -4.14 -4.01 -19.72
N ALA A 188 -4.15 -3.80 -18.41
CA ALA A 188 -2.93 -3.61 -17.61
C ALA A 188 -3.10 -4.16 -16.20
N ALA A 189 -1.97 -4.55 -15.60
CA ALA A 189 -1.89 -4.88 -14.18
C ALA A 189 -0.83 -4.01 -13.48
N VAL A 190 -1.14 -3.58 -12.27
CA VAL A 190 -0.27 -2.71 -11.48
C VAL A 190 0.05 -3.38 -10.15
N PHE A 191 1.34 -3.49 -9.84
CA PHE A 191 1.83 -4.09 -8.60
C PHE A 191 2.68 -3.11 -7.79
N THR A 192 2.84 -3.39 -6.51
CA THR A 192 3.72 -2.63 -5.61
C THR A 192 5.20 -2.86 -5.91
N LEU A 193 5.56 -4.09 -6.27
CA LEU A 193 6.91 -4.57 -6.53
C LEU A 193 6.93 -5.49 -7.75
N GLY A 194 8.02 -5.50 -8.52
CA GLY A 194 8.23 -6.48 -9.57
C GLY A 194 8.19 -7.92 -9.05
N GLY A 195 8.77 -8.15 -7.86
CA GLY A 195 8.74 -9.46 -7.20
C GLY A 195 7.35 -9.94 -6.76
N PHE A 196 6.32 -9.10 -6.80
CA PHE A 196 4.94 -9.49 -6.48
C PHE A 196 4.14 -9.97 -7.69
N VAL A 197 4.66 -9.78 -8.88
CA VAL A 197 4.00 -10.24 -10.11
C VAL A 197 3.92 -11.77 -10.08
N PRO A 198 2.72 -12.34 -10.20
CA PRO A 198 2.56 -13.79 -10.16
C PRO A 198 3.17 -14.45 -11.41
N PRO A 199 3.64 -15.71 -11.30
CA PRO A 199 4.15 -16.43 -12.45
C PRO A 199 3.05 -16.59 -13.52
N ASN A 200 3.42 -16.46 -14.79
CA ASN A 200 2.53 -16.63 -15.93
C ASN A 200 1.30 -15.69 -15.89
N LEU A 201 1.50 -14.45 -15.48
CA LEU A 201 0.46 -13.42 -15.53
C LEU A 201 0.00 -13.19 -16.98
N PRO A 202 -1.29 -13.37 -17.32
CA PRO A 202 -1.75 -13.30 -18.72
C PRO A 202 -2.10 -11.86 -19.14
N VAL A 203 -1.42 -10.85 -18.60
CA VAL A 203 -1.60 -9.44 -18.93
C VAL A 203 -0.33 -8.91 -19.60
N SER A 204 -0.47 -8.32 -20.77
CA SER A 204 0.66 -7.86 -21.57
C SER A 204 1.37 -6.63 -21.02
N ARG A 205 0.64 -5.77 -20.29
CA ARG A 205 1.17 -4.55 -19.70
C ARG A 205 1.20 -4.65 -18.19
N VAL A 206 2.40 -4.63 -17.62
CA VAL A 206 2.62 -4.65 -16.17
C VAL A 206 3.35 -3.38 -15.77
N GLU A 207 2.80 -2.66 -14.80
CA GLU A 207 3.42 -1.48 -14.22
C GLU A 207 3.74 -1.69 -12.73
N ILE A 208 4.86 -1.15 -12.30
CA ILE A 208 5.26 -1.18 -10.89
C ILE A 208 5.09 0.22 -10.31
N ILE A 209 4.02 0.40 -9.57
CA ILE A 209 3.66 1.68 -8.94
C ILE A 209 3.49 1.45 -7.44
N PRO A 210 4.49 1.74 -6.61
CA PRO A 210 4.36 1.61 -5.16
C PRO A 210 3.26 2.54 -4.62
N PRO A 211 2.54 2.15 -3.57
CA PRO A 211 1.62 3.03 -2.87
C PRO A 211 2.30 4.30 -2.34
N ALA A 212 1.48 5.22 -1.88
CA ALA A 212 1.92 6.49 -1.32
C ALA A 212 1.08 6.86 -0.10
N ILE A 213 1.60 7.75 0.73
CA ILE A 213 0.86 8.37 1.82
C ILE A 213 0.31 9.73 1.38
N ASP A 214 -0.79 10.13 1.99
CA ASP A 214 -1.31 11.48 1.88
C ASP A 214 -0.72 12.36 2.99
N PRO A 215 0.19 13.32 2.67
CA PRO A 215 0.80 14.20 3.67
C PRO A 215 -0.20 15.16 4.33
N GLU A 216 -1.35 15.42 3.68
CA GLU A 216 -2.40 16.33 4.16
C GLU A 216 -3.50 15.60 4.97
N SER A 217 -3.41 14.27 5.11
CA SER A 217 -4.36 13.52 5.93
C SER A 217 -4.18 13.79 7.42
N PRO A 218 -5.24 13.67 8.25
CA PRO A 218 -5.12 13.85 9.71
C PRO A 218 -4.03 12.99 10.37
N LYS A 219 -3.72 11.84 9.76
CA LYS A 219 -2.66 10.94 10.22
C LYS A 219 -1.26 11.50 9.94
N ASN A 220 -1.07 12.35 8.92
CA ASN A 220 0.24 12.75 8.43
C ASN A 220 0.50 14.27 8.48
N ILE A 221 -0.56 15.07 8.59
CA ILE A 221 -0.45 16.52 8.68
C ILE A 221 0.47 16.94 9.83
N GLU A 222 1.12 18.09 9.69
CA GLU A 222 1.98 18.63 10.74
C GLU A 222 1.19 18.84 12.03
N LEU A 223 1.64 18.21 13.10
CA LEU A 223 1.06 18.30 14.43
C LEU A 223 2.09 18.93 15.38
N GLY A 224 1.77 20.09 15.93
CA GLY A 224 2.68 20.79 16.85
C GLY A 224 3.06 19.91 18.05
N SER A 225 4.34 19.89 18.42
CA SER A 225 4.88 19.01 19.47
C SER A 225 4.16 19.15 20.81
N HIS A 226 3.73 20.35 21.18
CA HIS A 226 2.97 20.59 22.41
C HIS A 226 1.59 19.89 22.38
N LEU A 227 0.89 19.95 21.26
CA LEU A 227 -0.41 19.29 21.10
C LEU A 227 -0.24 17.77 21.10
N ALA A 228 0.75 17.27 20.34
CA ALA A 228 1.05 15.84 20.28
C ALA A 228 1.37 15.27 21.68
N ARG A 229 2.24 15.96 22.46
CA ARG A 229 2.54 15.57 23.86
C ARG A 229 1.29 15.55 24.74
N ARG A 230 0.43 16.55 24.64
CA ARG A 230 -0.84 16.58 25.40
C ARG A 230 -1.73 15.41 25.05
N VAL A 231 -1.84 15.07 23.76
CA VAL A 231 -2.66 13.94 23.29
C VAL A 231 -2.16 12.63 23.92
N LEU A 232 -0.85 12.33 23.84
CA LEU A 232 -0.32 11.08 24.40
C LEU A 232 -0.33 11.06 25.94
N SER A 233 -0.04 12.18 26.60
CA SER A 233 -0.14 12.25 28.08
C SER A 233 -1.57 12.06 28.57
N TRP A 234 -2.58 12.56 27.82
CA TRP A 234 -3.99 12.40 28.16
C TRP A 234 -4.43 10.93 28.18
N ILE A 235 -3.88 10.10 27.31
CA ILE A 235 -4.19 8.67 27.23
C ILE A 235 -3.26 7.79 28.09
N GLY A 236 -2.40 8.42 28.92
CA GLY A 236 -1.60 7.74 29.96
C GLY A 236 -0.16 7.42 29.60
N VAL A 237 0.36 7.89 28.47
CA VAL A 237 1.78 7.71 28.08
C VAL A 237 2.64 8.76 28.82
N ASP A 238 3.70 8.31 29.47
CA ASP A 238 4.66 9.20 30.13
C ASP A 238 5.68 9.73 29.12
N MET A 239 5.49 10.98 28.69
CA MET A 239 6.32 11.63 27.68
C MET A 239 7.71 12.09 28.19
N THR A 240 8.07 11.74 29.43
CA THR A 240 9.43 11.94 29.97
C THR A 240 10.32 10.70 29.86
N ARG A 241 9.75 9.58 29.45
CA ARG A 241 10.37 8.26 29.33
C ARG A 241 10.46 7.84 27.86
N PRO A 242 11.46 7.02 27.48
CA PRO A 242 11.56 6.49 26.12
C PRO A 242 10.31 5.72 25.71
N LEU A 243 9.86 5.95 24.48
CA LEU A 243 8.67 5.36 23.89
C LEU A 243 8.98 4.59 22.61
N ILE A 244 8.66 3.31 22.60
CA ILE A 244 8.61 2.47 21.39
C ILE A 244 7.14 2.32 20.98
N THR A 245 6.85 2.40 19.69
CA THR A 245 5.47 2.21 19.21
C THR A 245 5.44 1.23 18.04
N GLN A 246 4.45 0.33 18.04
CA GLN A 246 4.01 -0.39 16.85
C GLN A 246 2.63 0.13 16.45
N VAL A 247 2.46 0.50 15.17
CA VAL A 247 1.16 0.87 14.61
C VAL A 247 0.77 -0.19 13.59
N SER A 248 -0.27 -1.00 13.86
CA SER A 248 -0.70 -2.04 12.93
C SER A 248 -2.11 -2.54 13.24
N ARG A 249 -2.75 -3.24 12.29
CA ARG A 249 -3.84 -4.14 12.66
C ARG A 249 -3.27 -5.27 13.51
N PHE A 250 -4.09 -5.84 14.39
CA PHE A 250 -3.69 -7.03 15.15
C PHE A 250 -3.83 -8.28 14.27
N ASP A 251 -2.80 -8.52 13.51
CA ASP A 251 -2.68 -9.55 12.49
C ASP A 251 -1.41 -10.36 12.76
N PRO A 252 -1.39 -11.69 12.65
CA PRO A 252 -0.19 -12.51 12.87
C PRO A 252 1.01 -12.05 12.02
N TRP A 253 0.74 -11.55 10.80
CA TRP A 253 1.77 -11.07 9.88
C TRP A 253 2.49 -9.81 10.37
N LYS A 254 1.88 -9.07 11.32
CA LYS A 254 2.48 -7.88 11.95
C LYS A 254 3.33 -8.23 13.18
N ASP A 255 3.29 -9.48 13.59
CA ASP A 255 4.10 -10.06 14.69
C ASP A 255 4.10 -9.23 16.00
N PRO A 256 2.91 -8.87 16.55
CA PRO A 256 2.87 -8.05 17.76
C PRO A 256 3.52 -8.74 18.97
N PHE A 257 3.47 -10.07 19.03
CA PHE A 257 4.13 -10.83 20.10
C PHE A 257 5.66 -10.78 19.97
N GLY A 258 6.21 -10.89 18.76
CA GLY A 258 7.64 -10.71 18.52
C GLY A 258 8.11 -9.29 18.84
N VAL A 259 7.25 -8.27 18.69
CA VAL A 259 7.55 -6.90 19.14
C VAL A 259 7.58 -6.82 20.68
N ILE A 260 6.64 -7.49 21.38
CA ILE A 260 6.65 -7.56 22.85
C ILE A 260 7.91 -8.27 23.33
N ASP A 261 8.32 -9.36 22.70
CA ASP A 261 9.53 -10.08 23.07
C ASP A 261 10.79 -9.23 22.84
N ALA A 262 10.86 -8.48 21.73
CA ALA A 262 11.93 -7.51 21.52
C ALA A 262 11.93 -6.41 22.58
N TYR A 263 10.77 -5.86 22.92
CA TYR A 263 10.62 -4.87 23.98
C TYR A 263 11.13 -5.38 25.34
N ARG A 264 10.83 -6.64 25.70
CA ARG A 264 11.32 -7.24 26.94
C ARG A 264 12.85 -7.34 26.99
N LEU A 265 13.49 -7.62 25.83
CA LEU A 265 14.96 -7.58 25.73
C LEU A 265 15.49 -6.16 25.84
N VAL A 266 14.84 -5.18 25.20
CA VAL A 266 15.20 -3.75 25.33
C VAL A 266 15.07 -3.30 26.79
N LYS A 267 14.01 -3.69 27.49
CA LYS A 267 13.75 -3.30 28.89
C LYS A 267 14.82 -3.79 29.86
N GLN A 268 15.55 -4.86 29.55
CA GLN A 268 16.69 -5.31 30.33
C GLN A 268 17.87 -4.31 30.30
N GLN A 269 17.97 -3.50 29.23
CA GLN A 269 19.05 -2.53 29.04
C GLN A 269 18.56 -1.09 29.26
N VAL A 270 17.29 -0.81 29.02
CA VAL A 270 16.63 0.49 29.20
C VAL A 270 15.35 0.27 30.05
N PRO A 271 15.49 0.18 31.41
CA PRO A 271 14.40 -0.21 32.29
C PRO A 271 13.17 0.70 32.24
N GLU A 272 13.34 1.97 31.92
CA GLU A 272 12.27 2.98 31.82
C GLU A 272 11.53 2.98 30.49
N VAL A 273 11.90 2.16 29.51
CA VAL A 273 11.25 2.14 28.20
C VAL A 273 9.79 1.72 28.29
N GLN A 274 8.96 2.39 27.51
CA GLN A 274 7.53 2.07 27.31
C GLN A 274 7.30 1.49 25.92
N LEU A 275 6.31 0.59 25.78
CA LEU A 275 5.83 0.10 24.48
C LEU A 275 4.35 0.40 24.31
N ALA A 276 4.00 1.06 23.22
CA ALA A 276 2.62 1.25 22.79
C ALA A 276 2.30 0.39 21.55
N LEU A 277 1.36 -0.54 21.69
CA LEU A 277 0.74 -1.26 20.57
C LEU A 277 -0.53 -0.50 20.17
N VAL A 278 -0.52 0.10 18.99
CA VAL A 278 -1.58 0.95 18.48
C VAL A 278 -2.23 0.31 17.28
N GLY A 279 -3.52 -0.04 17.37
CA GLY A 279 -4.19 -0.76 16.30
C GLY A 279 -5.61 -0.29 16.01
N SER A 280 -6.13 -0.69 14.86
CA SER A 280 -7.54 -0.56 14.53
C SER A 280 -8.20 -1.94 14.55
N MET A 281 -9.37 -2.01 15.18
CA MET A 281 -10.18 -3.22 15.25
C MET A 281 -11.24 -3.17 14.14
N PRO A 282 -11.06 -3.89 13.02
CA PRO A 282 -12.10 -4.03 12.02
C PRO A 282 -13.21 -4.93 12.54
N PHE A 283 -14.45 -4.61 12.17
CA PHE A 283 -15.62 -5.40 12.62
C PHE A 283 -15.70 -6.78 11.97
N ASP A 284 -15.03 -6.97 10.84
CA ASP A 284 -15.12 -8.13 9.96
C ASP A 284 -13.87 -9.04 10.00
N ASP A 285 -12.99 -8.87 10.99
CA ASP A 285 -11.77 -9.68 11.15
C ASP A 285 -11.77 -10.47 12.49
N PRO A 286 -12.37 -11.67 12.55
CA PRO A 286 -12.37 -12.50 13.75
C PRO A 286 -10.98 -12.87 14.27
N GLN A 287 -9.98 -12.99 13.37
CA GLN A 287 -8.61 -13.30 13.73
C GLN A 287 -7.96 -12.13 14.49
N GLY A 288 -8.21 -10.92 14.05
CA GLY A 288 -7.76 -9.70 14.74
C GLY A 288 -8.31 -9.61 16.16
N TRP A 289 -9.58 -9.96 16.37
CA TRP A 289 -10.20 -10.00 17.70
C TRP A 289 -9.57 -11.07 18.60
N ALA A 290 -9.23 -12.25 18.07
CA ALA A 290 -8.57 -13.30 18.84
C ALA A 290 -7.17 -12.88 19.29
N ILE A 291 -6.41 -12.20 18.44
CA ILE A 291 -5.08 -11.66 18.79
C ILE A 291 -5.22 -10.53 19.81
N TYR A 292 -6.16 -9.60 19.62
CA TYR A 292 -6.43 -8.53 20.57
C TYR A 292 -6.69 -9.09 21.98
N ALA A 293 -7.55 -10.09 22.10
CA ALA A 293 -7.86 -10.73 23.40
C ALA A 293 -6.63 -11.39 24.04
N GLN A 294 -5.67 -11.89 23.26
CA GLN A 294 -4.41 -12.41 23.79
C GLN A 294 -3.48 -11.27 24.26
N LEU A 295 -3.36 -10.22 23.47
CA LEU A 295 -2.57 -9.03 23.81
C LEU A 295 -3.08 -8.35 25.08
N GLU A 296 -4.40 -8.24 25.24
CA GLU A 296 -5.03 -7.65 26.44
C GLU A 296 -4.65 -8.41 27.72
N ARG A 297 -4.46 -9.73 27.66
CA ARG A 297 -3.98 -10.52 28.80
C ARG A 297 -2.54 -10.19 29.14
N VAL A 298 -1.66 -10.09 28.11
CA VAL A 298 -0.24 -9.78 28.30
C VAL A 298 -0.05 -8.37 28.89
N VAL A 299 -0.76 -7.38 28.32
CA VAL A 299 -0.69 -5.98 28.74
C VAL A 299 -1.11 -5.78 30.19
N ARG A 300 -2.06 -6.58 30.69
CA ARG A 300 -2.56 -6.48 32.07
C ARG A 300 -1.46 -6.66 33.13
N ASP A 301 -0.46 -7.46 32.83
CA ASP A 301 0.61 -7.82 33.75
C ASP A 301 1.87 -6.97 33.58
N GLU A 302 1.91 -6.07 32.57
CA GLU A 302 3.07 -5.24 32.23
C GLU A 302 2.70 -3.74 32.22
N PRO A 303 2.95 -2.96 33.27
CA PRO A 303 2.46 -1.59 33.44
C PRO A 303 3.01 -0.57 32.41
N ASP A 304 4.15 -0.87 31.76
CA ASP A 304 4.77 -0.02 30.72
C ASP A 304 4.45 -0.50 29.30
N LEU A 305 3.54 -1.45 29.16
CA LEU A 305 3.03 -1.95 27.91
C LEU A 305 1.58 -1.50 27.71
N PHE A 306 1.33 -0.72 26.67
CA PHE A 306 0.01 -0.15 26.38
C PHE A 306 -0.60 -0.79 25.15
N LEU A 307 -1.92 -0.97 25.17
CA LEU A 307 -2.73 -1.47 24.05
C LEU A 307 -3.82 -0.45 23.73
N PHE A 308 -3.67 0.25 22.61
CA PHE A 308 -4.57 1.30 22.16
C PHE A 308 -5.30 0.92 20.88
N THR A 309 -6.58 1.23 20.81
CA THR A 309 -7.41 0.94 19.65
C THR A 309 -8.41 2.06 19.38
N ASN A 310 -9.07 2.01 18.22
CA ASN A 310 -10.24 2.85 17.94
C ASN A 310 -11.36 2.66 18.96
N LEU A 311 -11.42 1.53 19.66
CA LEU A 311 -12.39 1.28 20.75
C LEU A 311 -12.04 2.04 22.04
N THR A 312 -10.76 2.35 22.24
CA THR A 312 -10.26 3.15 23.38
C THR A 312 -10.13 4.65 23.02
N GLY A 313 -10.68 5.06 21.87
CA GLY A 313 -10.68 6.46 21.42
C GLY A 313 -9.43 6.90 20.67
N VAL A 314 -8.55 5.97 20.27
CA VAL A 314 -7.34 6.27 19.49
C VAL A 314 -7.67 6.25 17.99
N GLY A 315 -7.54 7.40 17.35
CA GLY A 315 -7.78 7.61 15.93
C GLY A 315 -6.54 8.12 15.19
N ASN A 316 -6.76 8.74 14.04
CA ASN A 316 -5.68 9.21 13.17
C ASN A 316 -4.78 10.28 13.81
N VAL A 317 -5.34 11.14 14.68
CA VAL A 317 -4.58 12.20 15.35
C VAL A 317 -3.64 11.61 16.40
N GLU A 318 -4.13 10.63 17.16
CA GLU A 318 -3.33 9.91 18.15
C GLU A 318 -2.24 9.09 17.46
N VAL A 319 -2.56 8.38 16.36
CA VAL A 319 -1.56 7.67 15.54
C VAL A 319 -0.49 8.64 15.02
N ASN A 320 -0.88 9.84 14.54
CA ASN A 320 0.06 10.88 14.14
C ASN A 320 0.99 11.27 15.32
N ALA A 321 0.42 11.47 16.52
CA ALA A 321 1.18 11.82 17.71
C ALA A 321 2.15 10.70 18.13
N PHE A 322 1.71 9.43 18.11
CA PHE A 322 2.57 8.27 18.38
C PHE A 322 3.74 8.19 17.39
N GLN A 323 3.46 8.22 16.09
CA GLN A 323 4.50 8.14 15.06
C GLN A 323 5.48 9.32 15.10
N ARG A 324 5.07 10.48 15.64
CA ARG A 324 5.90 11.69 15.72
C ARG A 324 6.75 11.77 16.97
N LEU A 325 6.26 11.23 18.08
CA LEU A 325 6.88 11.41 19.39
C LEU A 325 7.52 10.13 19.95
N SER A 326 7.39 9.01 19.26
CA SER A 326 8.14 7.81 19.61
C SER A 326 9.63 8.01 19.30
N ASP A 327 10.49 7.50 20.16
CA ASP A 327 11.93 7.45 19.90
C ASP A 327 12.23 6.47 18.77
N VAL A 328 11.46 5.37 18.71
CA VAL A 328 11.54 4.35 17.66
C VAL A 328 10.15 3.80 17.35
N VAL A 329 9.81 3.69 16.06
CA VAL A 329 8.66 2.89 15.64
C VAL A 329 9.13 1.53 15.15
N VAL A 330 8.52 0.47 15.68
CA VAL A 330 8.85 -0.91 15.31
C VAL A 330 7.77 -1.47 14.40
N GLN A 331 8.16 -1.89 13.19
CA GLN A 331 7.28 -2.54 12.22
C GLN A 331 7.86 -3.90 11.82
N LYS A 332 7.96 -4.81 12.80
CA LYS A 332 8.56 -6.14 12.61
C LYS A 332 7.61 -7.11 11.91
N SER A 333 7.08 -6.70 10.75
CA SER A 333 6.20 -7.55 9.95
C SER A 333 6.95 -8.78 9.41
N ILE A 334 6.29 -9.93 9.44
CA ILE A 334 6.72 -11.18 8.81
C ILE A 334 6.29 -11.21 7.34
N ARG A 335 5.11 -10.62 7.07
CA ARG A 335 4.57 -10.38 5.73
C ARG A 335 4.00 -8.98 5.63
N GLU A 336 4.21 -8.37 4.46
CA GLU A 336 3.74 -7.01 4.20
C GLU A 336 3.49 -6.80 2.70
N GLY A 337 2.45 -6.08 2.33
CA GLY A 337 2.31 -5.57 0.97
C GLY A 337 3.31 -4.43 0.74
N PHE A 338 3.06 -3.29 1.34
CA PHE A 338 3.95 -2.14 1.26
C PHE A 338 4.43 -1.66 2.63
N GLY A 339 3.52 -1.59 3.63
CA GLY A 339 3.82 -1.06 4.95
C GLY A 339 3.74 0.47 5.01
N LEU A 340 2.56 1.04 4.72
CA LEU A 340 2.34 2.50 4.75
C LEU A 340 2.80 3.15 6.06
N VAL A 341 2.68 2.45 7.18
CA VAL A 341 3.13 2.90 8.50
C VAL A 341 4.61 3.30 8.50
N VAL A 342 5.45 2.61 7.72
CA VAL A 342 6.87 2.96 7.58
C VAL A 342 7.01 4.34 6.92
N SER A 343 6.38 4.55 5.74
CA SER A 343 6.37 5.87 5.10
C SER A 343 5.74 6.95 5.97
N GLU A 344 4.64 6.66 6.66
CA GLU A 344 3.99 7.59 7.58
C GLU A 344 4.92 8.02 8.72
N THR A 345 5.66 7.08 9.30
CA THR A 345 6.62 7.33 10.37
C THR A 345 7.82 8.14 9.87
N LEU A 346 8.41 7.71 8.77
CA LEU A 346 9.55 8.40 8.15
C LEU A 346 9.19 9.82 7.70
N TRP A 347 7.95 10.04 7.22
CA TRP A 347 7.46 11.39 6.89
C TRP A 347 7.53 12.35 8.07
N LYS A 348 7.42 11.83 9.30
CA LYS A 348 7.52 12.59 10.54
C LYS A 348 8.96 12.74 11.04
N GLY A 349 9.93 12.07 10.39
CA GLY A 349 11.34 12.08 10.76
C GLY A 349 11.66 11.17 11.94
N THR A 350 10.80 10.21 12.26
CA THR A 350 11.01 9.24 13.31
C THR A 350 11.68 7.98 12.73
N PRO A 351 12.74 7.44 13.37
CA PRO A 351 13.42 6.25 12.88
C PRO A 351 12.54 5.00 13.04
N VAL A 352 12.73 4.04 12.12
CA VAL A 352 11.98 2.80 12.08
C VAL A 352 12.91 1.60 12.19
N VAL A 353 12.55 0.63 13.03
CA VAL A 353 13.14 -0.73 13.03
C VAL A 353 12.10 -1.67 12.46
N ALA A 354 12.37 -2.30 11.33
CA ALA A 354 11.37 -3.05 10.60
C ALA A 354 11.85 -4.42 10.08
N GLY A 355 10.92 -5.37 10.00
CA GLY A 355 11.17 -6.67 9.37
C GLY A 355 11.43 -6.52 7.86
N ARG A 356 12.26 -7.38 7.32
CA ARG A 356 12.57 -7.44 5.88
C ARG A 356 11.44 -8.13 5.12
N ALA A 357 10.28 -7.46 5.02
CA ALA A 357 9.07 -8.02 4.45
C ALA A 357 8.46 -7.09 3.38
N GLY A 358 8.05 -7.65 2.25
CA GLY A 358 7.32 -6.98 1.19
C GLY A 358 7.96 -5.68 0.72
N GLY A 359 7.19 -4.60 0.70
CA GLY A 359 7.64 -3.27 0.27
C GLY A 359 8.42 -2.46 1.33
N ILE A 360 8.64 -3.00 2.54
CA ILE A 360 9.41 -2.28 3.57
C ILE A 360 10.84 -1.97 3.12
N PRO A 361 11.60 -2.90 2.47
CA PRO A 361 12.95 -2.62 1.99
C PRO A 361 13.05 -1.51 0.93
N LEU A 362 11.95 -1.14 0.26
CA LEU A 362 11.93 0.02 -0.63
C LEU A 362 12.01 1.35 0.10
N GLN A 363 11.51 1.38 1.33
CA GLN A 363 11.35 2.57 2.16
C GLN A 363 12.55 2.76 3.09
N LEU A 364 13.10 1.65 3.61
CA LEU A 364 14.30 1.62 4.43
C LEU A 364 15.49 1.18 3.57
N ARG A 365 16.24 2.15 3.08
CA ARG A 365 17.44 1.91 2.27
C ARG A 365 18.71 2.18 3.10
N ASP A 366 19.83 1.65 2.61
CA ASP A 366 21.16 1.77 3.20
C ASP A 366 21.41 3.10 3.94
N GLY A 367 21.28 3.08 5.28
CA GLY A 367 21.50 4.24 6.14
C GLY A 367 20.43 5.34 6.04
N THR A 368 19.23 5.03 5.54
CA THR A 368 18.10 5.94 5.52
C THR A 368 16.90 5.37 6.27
N GLY A 369 16.28 6.17 7.12
CA GLY A 369 15.03 5.83 7.78
C GLY A 369 15.14 4.92 9.00
N GLY A 370 16.19 4.12 9.14
CA GLY A 370 16.34 3.18 10.23
C GLY A 370 16.98 1.85 9.82
N PHE A 371 16.53 0.74 10.42
CA PHE A 371 17.14 -0.57 10.26
C PHE A 371 16.15 -1.65 9.82
N LEU A 372 16.63 -2.53 8.94
CA LEU A 372 15.94 -3.78 8.58
C LEU A 372 16.49 -4.92 9.44
N VAL A 373 15.58 -5.72 10.01
CA VAL A 373 15.93 -6.82 10.94
C VAL A 373 15.24 -8.12 10.53
N ASP A 374 15.88 -9.24 10.87
CA ASP A 374 15.42 -10.59 10.52
C ASP A 374 15.08 -11.42 11.79
N SER A 375 15.34 -10.91 13.00
CA SER A 375 15.09 -11.62 14.26
C SER A 375 14.64 -10.70 15.40
N VAL A 376 14.06 -11.29 16.45
CA VAL A 376 13.68 -10.58 17.68
C VAL A 376 14.91 -9.99 18.40
N PRO A 377 16.01 -10.73 18.60
CA PRO A 377 17.21 -10.15 19.24
C PRO A 377 17.79 -8.98 18.42
N GLU A 378 17.92 -9.13 17.11
CA GLU A 378 18.42 -8.04 16.25
C GLU A 378 17.52 -6.81 16.33
N CYS A 379 16.19 -6.99 16.37
CA CYS A 379 15.25 -5.90 16.57
C CYS A 379 15.51 -5.18 17.89
N ALA A 380 15.71 -5.92 18.98
CA ALA A 380 16.02 -5.35 20.28
C ALA A 380 17.34 -4.58 20.27
N ASP A 381 18.40 -5.15 19.68
CA ASP A 381 19.72 -4.50 19.59
C ASP A 381 19.66 -3.18 18.83
N ARG A 382 18.94 -3.11 17.69
CA ARG A 382 18.76 -1.89 16.91
C ARG A 382 17.91 -0.84 17.62
N VAL A 383 16.91 -1.27 18.36
CA VAL A 383 16.13 -0.34 19.20
C VAL A 383 16.99 0.25 20.31
N VAL A 384 17.76 -0.58 21.01
CA VAL A 384 18.71 -0.10 22.07
C VAL A 384 19.73 0.86 21.49
N GLU A 385 20.29 0.56 20.31
CA GLU A 385 21.23 1.45 19.61
C GLU A 385 20.63 2.83 19.37
N LEU A 386 19.38 2.91 18.90
CA LEU A 386 18.68 4.17 18.64
C LEU A 386 18.34 4.91 19.95
N LEU A 387 17.89 4.20 20.98
CA LEU A 387 17.59 4.81 22.29
C LEU A 387 18.81 5.41 22.97
N HIS A 388 19.99 4.81 22.79
CA HIS A 388 21.26 5.32 23.33
C HIS A 388 21.92 6.39 22.44
N ASN A 389 21.48 6.52 21.17
CA ASN A 389 22.04 7.47 20.20
C ASN A 389 20.91 8.29 19.53
N PRO A 390 20.29 9.25 20.23
CA PRO A 390 19.20 10.06 19.67
C PRO A 390 19.59 10.81 18.39
N ASP A 391 20.85 11.30 18.31
CA ASP A 391 21.37 12.00 17.13
C ASP A 391 21.37 11.09 15.89
N LEU A 392 21.74 9.82 16.04
CA LEU A 392 21.64 8.82 14.97
C LEU A 392 20.17 8.61 14.55
N GLY A 393 19.27 8.55 15.53
CA GLY A 393 17.83 8.42 15.27
C GLY A 393 17.28 9.59 14.44
N GLU A 394 17.66 10.83 14.82
CA GLU A 394 17.27 12.04 14.11
C GLU A 394 17.85 12.08 12.68
N GLU A 395 19.13 11.73 12.52
CA GLU A 395 19.78 11.67 11.21
C GLU A 395 19.10 10.68 10.27
N LEU A 396 18.87 9.45 10.75
CA LEU A 396 18.19 8.41 9.97
C LEU A 396 16.74 8.80 9.63
N GLY A 397 15.99 9.32 10.60
CA GLY A 397 14.62 9.77 10.40
C GLY A 397 14.50 10.90 9.38
N ASN A 398 15.41 11.89 9.42
CA ASN A 398 15.42 12.99 8.46
C ASN A 398 15.75 12.52 7.03
N ARG A 399 16.73 11.62 6.86
CA ARG A 399 17.02 10.99 5.57
C ARG A 399 15.84 10.18 5.07
N GLY A 400 15.16 9.45 5.96
CA GLY A 400 13.94 8.72 5.63
C GLY A 400 12.82 9.63 5.17
N ARG A 401 12.64 10.80 5.80
CA ARG A 401 11.68 11.81 5.38
C ARG A 401 11.92 12.29 3.95
N ASP A 402 13.18 12.52 3.58
CA ASP A 402 13.53 12.96 2.23
C ASP A 402 13.20 11.88 1.19
N VAL A 403 13.49 10.61 1.48
CA VAL A 403 13.08 9.48 0.63
C VAL A 403 11.56 9.41 0.46
N VAL A 404 10.79 9.61 1.53
CA VAL A 404 9.32 9.62 1.44
C VAL A 404 8.83 10.80 0.63
N ARG A 405 9.39 12.00 0.83
CA ARG A 405 9.05 13.20 0.06
C ARG A 405 9.21 12.99 -1.44
N GLU A 406 10.33 12.40 -1.84
CA GLU A 406 10.66 12.16 -3.24
C GLU A 406 9.81 11.05 -3.86
N ARG A 407 9.53 9.96 -3.11
CA ARG A 407 9.09 8.69 -3.73
C ARG A 407 7.72 8.19 -3.30
N PHE A 408 7.21 8.61 -2.14
CA PHE A 408 6.06 7.96 -1.52
C PHE A 408 4.95 8.93 -1.09
N LEU A 409 4.90 10.12 -1.70
CA LEU A 409 3.78 11.06 -1.54
C LEU A 409 2.73 10.86 -2.64
N LEU A 410 1.49 11.16 -2.30
CA LEU A 410 0.33 10.99 -3.18
C LEU A 410 0.45 11.70 -4.54
N PRO A 411 1.04 12.91 -4.68
CA PRO A 411 1.26 13.52 -6.00
C PRO A 411 2.10 12.67 -6.95
N ARG A 412 3.15 12.00 -6.46
CA ARG A 412 3.95 11.07 -7.27
C ARG A 412 3.10 9.88 -7.75
N LEU A 413 2.30 9.29 -6.86
CA LEU A 413 1.43 8.17 -7.23
C LEU A 413 0.43 8.58 -8.31
N LEU A 414 -0.21 9.76 -8.17
CA LEU A 414 -1.12 10.29 -9.18
C LEU A 414 -0.40 10.49 -10.53
N THR A 415 0.82 11.00 -10.52
CA THR A 415 1.63 11.18 -11.73
C THR A 415 1.84 9.84 -12.45
N ASP A 416 2.22 8.79 -11.73
CA ASP A 416 2.46 7.47 -12.32
C ASP A 416 1.17 6.86 -12.88
N GLU A 417 0.06 6.98 -12.17
CA GLU A 417 -1.24 6.47 -12.64
C GLU A 417 -1.78 7.25 -13.84
N LEU A 418 -1.66 8.58 -13.84
CA LEU A 418 -2.10 9.37 -14.99
C LEU A 418 -1.25 9.11 -16.24
N ARG A 419 0.05 8.84 -16.08
CA ARG A 419 0.90 8.37 -17.18
C ARG A 419 0.42 7.03 -17.74
N LEU A 420 0.08 6.10 -16.86
CA LEU A 420 -0.49 4.82 -17.28
C LEU A 420 -1.79 5.02 -18.05
N TYR A 421 -2.72 5.83 -17.52
CA TYR A 421 -4.01 6.10 -18.19
C TYR A 421 -3.81 6.79 -19.54
N ALA A 422 -2.91 7.78 -19.63
CA ALA A 422 -2.58 8.44 -20.89
C ALA A 422 -2.05 7.44 -21.93
N ALA A 423 -1.14 6.58 -21.52
CA ALA A 423 -0.56 5.57 -22.41
C ALA A 423 -1.59 4.53 -22.87
N LEU A 424 -2.48 4.07 -22.00
CA LEU A 424 -3.57 3.14 -22.35
C LEU A 424 -4.58 3.77 -23.33
N LEU A 425 -4.87 5.07 -23.15
CA LEU A 425 -5.78 5.83 -24.02
C LEU A 425 -5.10 6.33 -25.32
N GLY A 426 -3.84 6.00 -25.55
CA GLY A 426 -3.09 6.48 -26.73
C GLY A 426 -2.87 7.99 -26.75
N ARG A 427 -2.90 8.63 -25.57
CA ARG A 427 -2.64 10.06 -25.40
C ARG A 427 -1.17 10.29 -25.10
N THR A 428 -0.51 11.24 -25.78
CA THR A 428 0.90 11.54 -25.56
C THR A 428 1.05 12.47 -24.34
N PRO A 429 1.71 12.07 -23.27
CA PRO A 429 2.05 12.98 -22.18
C PRO A 429 2.98 14.07 -22.66
N PRO A 430 2.97 15.28 -22.05
CA PRO A 430 3.95 16.32 -22.34
C PRO A 430 5.36 15.78 -22.07
N ALA A 431 6.32 16.15 -22.93
CA ALA A 431 7.72 15.78 -22.75
C ALA A 431 8.24 16.37 -21.42
N HIS A 432 8.90 15.58 -20.61
CA HIS A 432 9.52 16.07 -19.37
C HIS A 432 10.64 17.07 -19.72
N PRO A 433 10.76 18.23 -19.05
CA PRO A 433 11.85 19.17 -19.26
C PRO A 433 13.22 18.65 -18.74
N GLY A 434 13.53 17.42 -18.92
CA GLY A 434 14.78 16.73 -18.51
C GLY A 434 15.16 15.54 -19.38
N THR A 435 14.30 15.13 -20.30
CA THR A 435 14.62 14.10 -21.28
C THR A 435 14.92 14.75 -22.61
N SER A 436 16.21 15.00 -22.89
CA SER A 436 16.65 15.26 -24.27
C SER A 436 16.18 14.10 -25.14
N GLU A 437 15.57 14.43 -26.30
CA GLU A 437 15.32 13.51 -27.41
C GLU A 437 16.64 12.92 -27.93
N ALA A 438 17.12 11.89 -27.27
CA ALA A 438 18.22 11.08 -27.76
C ALA A 438 17.84 9.61 -27.56
N GLY A 439 17.21 9.05 -28.56
CA GLY A 439 17.01 7.61 -28.69
C GLY A 439 15.81 7.10 -27.89
N ILE A 440 14.96 6.31 -28.57
CA ILE A 440 13.99 5.40 -27.96
C ILE A 440 14.79 4.42 -27.09
N GLY A 441 15.22 4.88 -25.90
CA GLY A 441 15.91 4.08 -24.89
C GLY A 441 14.84 3.38 -24.06
N LEU A 442 14.88 2.06 -24.06
CA LEU A 442 14.16 1.22 -23.11
C LEU A 442 14.32 1.79 -21.70
N GLU A 443 13.23 2.11 -21.04
CA GLU A 443 13.25 2.60 -19.66
C GLU A 443 13.98 1.59 -18.78
N THR A 444 15.13 1.99 -18.20
CA THR A 444 15.90 1.10 -17.33
C THR A 444 15.17 0.93 -16.02
N ARG A 445 14.76 -0.28 -15.71
CA ARG A 445 14.09 -0.65 -14.46
C ARG A 445 15.00 -1.54 -13.61
N ASP A 446 14.91 -1.37 -12.31
CA ASP A 446 15.62 -2.22 -11.34
C ASP A 446 15.08 -3.66 -11.41
N PRO A 447 15.91 -4.67 -11.73
CA PRO A 447 15.44 -6.04 -11.90
C PRO A 447 14.92 -6.71 -10.61
N VAL A 448 15.22 -6.14 -9.44
CA VAL A 448 14.78 -6.68 -8.14
C VAL A 448 13.43 -6.12 -7.74
N CYS A 449 13.24 -4.80 -7.85
CA CYS A 449 12.03 -4.14 -7.37
C CYS A 449 11.16 -3.55 -8.48
N GLY A 450 11.60 -3.58 -9.74
CA GLY A 450 10.87 -3.05 -10.90
C GLY A 450 10.78 -1.52 -10.98
N LEU A 451 11.33 -0.79 -10.01
CA LEU A 451 11.31 0.67 -10.03
C LEU A 451 12.12 1.23 -11.20
N ARG A 452 11.59 2.30 -11.79
CA ARG A 452 12.31 3.08 -12.81
C ARG A 452 13.58 3.68 -12.20
N ILE A 453 14.66 3.69 -12.99
CA ILE A 453 15.93 4.30 -12.64
C ILE A 453 16.09 5.57 -13.47
N ASP A 454 15.96 6.71 -12.82
CA ASP A 454 15.95 8.02 -13.50
C ASP A 454 17.34 8.41 -14.04
N ASP A 455 18.43 7.97 -13.37
CA ASP A 455 19.80 8.17 -13.83
C ASP A 455 20.58 6.84 -13.79
N PRO A 456 20.49 6.00 -14.83
CA PRO A 456 21.23 4.74 -14.89
C PRO A 456 22.75 4.88 -14.83
N GLY A 457 23.28 6.05 -15.27
CA GLY A 457 24.73 6.29 -15.28
C GLY A 457 25.33 6.49 -13.87
N ARG A 458 24.50 6.84 -12.88
CA ARG A 458 24.90 6.98 -11.48
C ARG A 458 24.37 5.86 -10.59
N ALA A 459 23.55 5.01 -11.13
CA ALA A 459 22.94 3.91 -10.40
C ALA A 459 23.98 2.83 -10.03
N PRO A 460 23.80 2.12 -8.90
CA PRO A 460 24.59 0.92 -8.62
C PRO A 460 24.41 -0.10 -9.72
N THR A 461 25.48 -0.73 -10.18
CA THR A 461 25.44 -1.74 -11.25
C THR A 461 25.98 -3.09 -10.80
N ALA A 462 25.54 -4.18 -11.45
CA ALA A 462 26.13 -5.50 -11.37
C ALA A 462 26.11 -6.17 -12.74
N VAL A 463 27.03 -7.10 -12.95
CA VAL A 463 27.10 -7.90 -14.18
C VAL A 463 26.66 -9.32 -13.86
N ALA A 464 25.73 -9.88 -14.65
CA ALA A 464 25.31 -11.27 -14.59
C ALA A 464 25.01 -11.77 -16.02
N ASP A 465 25.37 -13.00 -16.32
CA ASP A 465 25.19 -13.64 -17.65
C ASP A 465 25.67 -12.78 -18.83
N GLY A 466 26.77 -12.04 -18.63
CA GLY A 466 27.35 -11.17 -19.66
C GLY A 466 26.62 -9.86 -19.93
N SER A 467 25.55 -9.55 -19.15
CA SER A 467 24.77 -8.32 -19.24
C SER A 467 24.98 -7.45 -18.01
N SER A 468 24.97 -6.12 -18.20
CA SER A 468 25.02 -5.14 -17.10
C SER A 468 23.62 -4.74 -16.68
N TYR A 469 23.36 -4.73 -15.38
CA TYR A 469 22.08 -4.36 -14.78
C TYR A 469 22.29 -3.17 -13.87
N ALA A 470 21.39 -2.18 -13.98
CA ALA A 470 21.35 -1.04 -13.07
C ALA A 470 20.30 -1.26 -11.98
N PHE A 471 20.53 -0.70 -10.81
CA PHE A 471 19.68 -0.87 -9.64
C PHE A 471 19.34 0.50 -9.03
N CYS A 472 18.13 0.64 -8.55
CA CYS A 472 17.69 1.85 -7.87
C CYS A 472 18.44 2.08 -6.55
N SER A 473 19.09 1.04 -5.98
CA SER A 473 19.86 1.12 -4.74
C SER A 473 20.92 0.01 -4.62
N ARG A 474 21.88 0.19 -3.72
CA ARG A 474 22.84 -0.85 -3.36
C ARG A 474 22.17 -2.07 -2.74
N THR A 475 21.06 -1.88 -2.02
CA THR A 475 20.28 -2.98 -1.45
C THR A 475 19.73 -3.88 -2.54
N CYS A 476 19.06 -3.34 -3.56
CA CYS A 476 18.58 -4.11 -4.70
C CYS A 476 19.71 -4.81 -5.44
N ARG A 477 20.82 -4.12 -5.68
CA ARG A 477 22.01 -4.76 -6.27
C ARG A 477 22.53 -5.94 -5.45
N ASN A 478 22.63 -5.78 -4.13
CA ASN A 478 23.12 -6.84 -3.25
C ASN A 478 22.15 -8.01 -3.17
N GLU A 479 20.85 -7.75 -3.18
CA GLU A 479 19.82 -8.79 -3.27
C GLU A 479 19.90 -9.57 -4.58
N PHE A 480 20.06 -8.87 -5.71
CA PHE A 480 20.30 -9.48 -7.00
C PHE A 480 21.54 -10.39 -7.01
N LEU A 481 22.65 -9.93 -6.40
CA LEU A 481 23.89 -10.71 -6.34
C LEU A 481 23.80 -11.94 -5.43
N ARG A 482 22.87 -11.97 -4.46
CA ARG A 482 22.63 -13.16 -3.62
C ARG A 482 21.94 -14.29 -4.36
N ASP A 483 21.04 -13.98 -5.29
CA ASP A 483 20.33 -14.97 -6.11
C ASP A 483 19.93 -14.37 -7.46
N THR A 484 20.91 -14.29 -8.37
CA THR A 484 20.71 -13.77 -9.73
C THR A 484 19.70 -14.58 -10.51
N THR A 485 19.62 -15.88 -10.27
CA THR A 485 18.72 -16.77 -11.02
C THR A 485 17.25 -16.50 -10.72
N ARG A 486 16.93 -16.01 -9.53
CA ARG A 486 15.59 -15.59 -9.14
C ARG A 486 15.06 -14.43 -9.98
N PHE A 487 15.93 -13.49 -10.33
CA PHE A 487 15.57 -12.24 -11.01
C PHE A 487 15.77 -12.30 -12.54
N LEU A 488 16.51 -13.31 -13.04
CA LEU A 488 16.78 -13.49 -14.47
C LEU A 488 15.90 -14.55 -15.14
N ARG A 489 15.12 -15.33 -14.40
CA ARG A 489 14.24 -16.40 -14.93
C ARG A 489 12.94 -15.93 -15.58
N SER A 490 12.66 -14.64 -15.66
CA SER A 490 11.49 -14.11 -16.37
C SER A 490 11.84 -13.78 -17.83
N ASP A 491 12.08 -14.80 -18.64
CA ASP A 491 12.06 -14.70 -20.10
C ASP A 491 10.60 -14.55 -20.58
N SER A 492 10.04 -13.35 -20.44
CA SER A 492 9.02 -12.82 -21.35
C SER A 492 8.76 -11.35 -20.98
N GLY A 493 9.42 -10.44 -21.68
CA GLY A 493 9.11 -9.01 -21.68
C GLY A 493 10.18 -8.12 -21.04
N ALA A 494 11.20 -7.80 -21.83
CA ALA A 494 12.02 -6.58 -21.78
C ALA A 494 12.59 -6.15 -20.42
N VAL A 495 13.55 -6.90 -19.90
CA VAL A 495 14.60 -6.30 -19.07
C VAL A 495 15.72 -5.84 -20.02
N ALA A 496 15.83 -4.54 -20.23
CA ALA A 496 16.87 -4.00 -21.10
C ALA A 496 18.24 -4.15 -20.42
N ALA A 497 19.03 -5.09 -20.90
CA ALA A 497 20.45 -5.11 -20.65
C ALA A 497 21.09 -3.90 -21.34
N ILE A 498 21.88 -3.14 -20.61
CA ILE A 498 22.75 -2.12 -21.21
C ILE A 498 23.84 -2.91 -21.97
N ARG A 499 23.76 -2.91 -23.28
CA ARG A 499 24.89 -3.38 -24.12
C ARG A 499 25.87 -2.22 -24.29
N ASP A 500 27.14 -2.47 -23.96
CA ASP A 500 28.25 -1.58 -24.24
C ASP A 500 28.38 -1.31 -25.76
#